data_aa0424bd0088a29891f4b3d5fcd30865
#
_entry.id   aa0424bd0088a29891f4b3d5fcd30865
#
_cell.length_a   1.000
_cell.length_b   1.000
_cell.length_c   1.000
_cell.angle_alpha   90.00
_cell.angle_beta   90.00
_cell.angle_gamma   90.00
#
_symmetry.space_group_name_H-M   'P 1'
#
loop_
_entity.id
_entity.type
_entity.pdbx_description
1 polymer ?
#
loop_
_entity_poly.entity_id
_entity_poly.type
_entity_poly.pdbx_seq_one_letter_code
_entity_poly.pdbx_strand_id
1 'polypeptide(L)'
;MLLSNHFNKNVFRVSSQIVSTVFMTFCLTSAGNAQSVSNSQSVNNEQSVSFEDERIEVTVPYKEGGGTDTWARFFGPYFSQSLPGKPVVVIRNIPGGGSTKGANQFARRASDDGLDVLASSASTHYTYLLNDRRVRYDYNDWKPVLATPTGGVVYISADEGIKNVEQFVNNLDKLQFKYASQGATTIDLVPLLALDLIGADVQAVFGMKGRGAGRLAFERGEVNIDSQTSSAYLKKVVPLVEEGKAIPLFSFGVVDEQGHLQRDPNFPDLPHFGEVYQLAKGDIDSSQGFKVWRSFFIAGFVAQKVFFLPKSTPQDVQDAWRDAMIKLVAKPDFQKRAKEVLGNYKQLTGTEADQAVDAILSLDENSKKWVAKWLKEKYNTRL
;
A
#
# COMPACT_ATOMS: atom_id res chain seq x y z
N MET A 1 -46.14 -4.12 -33.83
CA MET A 1 -47.29 -4.09 -32.92
C MET A 1 -46.85 -3.42 -31.64
N LEU A 2 -47.31 -2.27 -31.50
CA LEU A 2 -47.24 -1.22 -30.48
C LEU A 2 -47.58 -1.72 -29.06
N LEU A 3 -46.96 -1.07 -28.05
CA LEU A 3 -47.48 -0.49 -26.80
C LEU A 3 -46.28 -0.35 -25.83
N SER A 4 -45.68 0.75 -25.60
CA SER A 4 -46.02 2.07 -25.00
C SER A 4 -46.18 2.05 -23.48
N ASN A 5 -45.31 2.89 -22.85
CA ASN A 5 -45.55 3.74 -21.67
C ASN A 5 -45.59 3.14 -20.26
N HIS A 6 -44.82 3.64 -19.27
CA HIS A 6 -45.05 4.96 -18.62
C HIS A 6 -43.88 5.41 -17.78
N PHE A 7 -43.44 6.62 -18.04
CA PHE A 7 -42.62 7.47 -17.17
C PHE A 7 -43.48 8.04 -16.03
N ASN A 8 -42.96 8.08 -14.83
CA ASN A 8 -43.53 8.92 -13.78
C ASN A 8 -42.42 9.77 -13.13
N LYS A 9 -42.47 11.08 -13.46
CA LYS A 9 -41.68 12.14 -12.85
C LYS A 9 -42.47 12.70 -11.69
N ASN A 10 -41.93 12.74 -10.49
CA ASN A 10 -42.41 13.58 -9.42
C ASN A 10 -41.36 14.65 -9.08
N VAL A 11 -41.71 15.87 -9.47
CA VAL A 11 -41.05 17.15 -9.16
C VAL A 11 -41.58 17.62 -7.80
N PHE A 12 -40.72 17.85 -6.83
CA PHE A 12 -41.10 18.65 -5.64
C PHE A 12 -40.58 20.08 -5.77
N ARG A 13 -41.54 21.01 -5.90
CA ARG A 13 -41.35 22.45 -5.73
C ARG A 13 -41.30 22.76 -4.23
N VAL A 14 -40.35 23.57 -3.82
CA VAL A 14 -40.36 24.23 -2.52
C VAL A 14 -40.53 25.74 -2.77
N SER A 15 -41.60 26.28 -2.21
CA SER A 15 -41.98 27.67 -2.29
C SER A 15 -41.24 28.53 -1.27
N SER A 16 -40.75 29.67 -1.71
CA SER A 16 -40.25 30.77 -0.89
C SER A 16 -41.43 31.52 -0.25
N GLN A 17 -41.37 31.81 1.01
CA GLN A 17 -42.16 32.86 1.65
C GLN A 17 -41.24 33.88 2.34
N ILE A 18 -41.33 35.10 1.82
CA ILE A 18 -40.80 36.33 2.38
C ILE A 18 -41.82 36.83 3.40
N VAL A 19 -41.42 37.16 4.62
CA VAL A 19 -42.19 38.01 5.53
C VAL A 19 -41.31 39.15 5.98
N SER A 20 -41.69 40.33 5.51
CA SER A 20 -41.28 41.66 6.01
C SER A 20 -42.18 42.09 7.16
N THR A 21 -41.63 42.65 8.24
CA THR A 21 -42.35 43.57 9.14
C THR A 21 -41.34 44.43 9.91
N VAL A 22 -41.17 45.65 9.48
CA VAL A 22 -41.58 46.95 10.02
C VAL A 22 -40.98 47.40 11.37
N PHE A 23 -40.29 48.49 11.27
CA PHE A 23 -39.76 49.47 12.23
C PHE A 23 -40.67 49.78 13.43
N MET A 24 -40.04 49.98 14.59
CA MET A 24 -40.48 51.02 15.52
C MET A 24 -39.32 51.56 16.37
N THR A 25 -39.03 52.83 16.14
CA THR A 25 -38.04 53.66 16.83
C THR A 25 -38.56 54.05 18.21
N PHE A 26 -37.75 53.90 19.26
CA PHE A 26 -37.94 54.62 20.52
C PHE A 26 -36.61 55.16 21.03
N CYS A 27 -36.45 56.48 20.98
CA CYS A 27 -35.41 57.20 21.68
C CYS A 27 -35.77 57.35 23.16
N LEU A 28 -34.86 57.00 24.04
CA LEU A 28 -34.81 57.56 25.38
C LEU A 28 -33.35 57.66 25.83
N THR A 29 -32.93 58.85 26.06
CA THR A 29 -31.66 59.32 26.62
C THR A 29 -31.60 59.00 28.10
N SER A 30 -30.54 58.38 28.60
CA SER A 30 -30.04 58.59 29.95
C SER A 30 -28.52 58.38 29.98
N ALA A 31 -27.86 59.38 30.54
CA ALA A 31 -26.44 59.44 30.76
C ALA A 31 -26.03 58.52 31.95
N GLY A 32 -24.85 57.94 31.88
CA GLY A 32 -24.24 57.42 33.08
C GLY A 32 -23.30 56.22 32.86
N ASN A 33 -22.03 56.51 33.12
CA ASN A 33 -20.90 55.57 33.38
C ASN A 33 -20.26 54.86 32.20
N ALA A 34 -19.17 55.43 31.74
CA ALA A 34 -18.13 54.76 31.03
C ALA A 34 -17.40 53.74 31.96
N GLN A 35 -17.79 52.47 31.88
CA GLN A 35 -16.92 51.37 32.26
C GLN A 35 -16.22 50.90 30.99
N SER A 36 -14.90 51.09 30.97
CA SER A 36 -14.02 50.51 29.97
C SER A 36 -14.09 48.99 30.04
N VAL A 37 -14.95 48.38 29.22
CA VAL A 37 -14.85 46.96 28.92
C VAL A 37 -13.60 46.77 28.09
N SER A 38 -12.52 46.37 28.75
CA SER A 38 -11.36 45.78 28.07
C SER A 38 -11.83 44.55 27.33
N ASN A 39 -12.06 44.71 26.02
CA ASN A 39 -12.26 43.61 25.10
C ASN A 39 -10.93 42.84 24.99
N SER A 40 -10.67 41.95 25.94
CA SER A 40 -9.64 40.92 25.78
C SER A 40 -10.14 39.99 24.68
N GLN A 41 -9.90 40.38 23.42
CA GLN A 41 -9.81 39.40 22.35
C GLN A 41 -8.70 38.44 22.79
N SER A 42 -9.07 37.27 23.28
CA SER A 42 -8.21 36.12 23.29
C SER A 42 -7.87 35.84 21.83
N VAL A 43 -6.76 36.38 21.37
CA VAL A 43 -6.08 35.91 20.19
C VAL A 43 -5.71 34.48 20.55
N ASN A 44 -6.52 33.50 20.11
CA ASN A 44 -6.08 32.14 20.04
C ASN A 44 -4.91 32.16 19.05
N ASN A 45 -3.71 32.30 19.60
CA ASN A 45 -2.47 32.02 18.92
C ASN A 45 -2.48 30.47 18.73
N GLU A 46 -3.22 29.99 17.74
CA GLU A 46 -2.99 28.65 17.23
C GLU A 46 -1.55 28.67 16.70
N GLN A 47 -0.65 28.21 17.52
CA GLN A 47 0.76 28.07 17.19
C GLN A 47 0.80 27.04 16.07
N SER A 48 0.90 27.50 14.82
CA SER A 48 0.94 26.63 13.66
C SER A 48 2.12 25.68 13.81
N VAL A 49 1.87 24.37 13.67
CA VAL A 49 2.91 23.33 13.70
C VAL A 49 4.01 23.69 12.70
N SER A 50 5.26 23.69 13.17
CA SER A 50 6.46 23.89 12.35
C SER A 50 7.51 22.84 12.71
N PHE A 51 8.18 22.32 11.70
CA PHE A 51 9.34 21.42 11.82
C PHE A 51 10.64 22.14 11.42
N GLU A 52 10.69 23.47 11.54
CA GLU A 52 11.88 24.27 11.24
C GLU A 52 13.05 23.82 12.11
N ASP A 53 14.22 23.67 11.51
CA ASP A 53 15.44 23.16 12.12
C ASP A 53 15.35 21.71 12.66
N GLU A 54 14.22 21.02 12.44
CA GLU A 54 14.03 19.66 12.90
C GLU A 54 14.53 18.62 11.88
N ARG A 55 14.76 17.41 12.40
CA ARG A 55 15.17 16.25 11.61
C ARG A 55 14.15 15.13 11.71
N ILE A 56 13.51 14.81 10.60
CA ILE A 56 12.61 13.64 10.50
C ILE A 56 13.41 12.40 10.16
N GLU A 57 13.26 11.35 10.96
CA GLU A 57 13.84 10.03 10.70
C GLU A 57 12.80 9.10 10.13
N VAL A 58 13.00 8.62 8.89
CA VAL A 58 12.15 7.61 8.27
C VAL A 58 12.80 6.24 8.45
N THR A 59 12.27 5.42 9.35
CA THR A 59 12.71 4.05 9.56
C THR A 59 12.21 3.15 8.43
N VAL A 60 13.13 2.54 7.69
CA VAL A 60 12.88 1.55 6.64
C VAL A 60 13.29 0.17 7.15
N PRO A 61 12.37 -0.78 7.41
CA PRO A 61 12.69 -2.10 7.97
C PRO A 61 13.28 -3.09 6.95
N TYR A 62 13.98 -2.59 5.93
CA TYR A 62 14.57 -3.34 4.81
C TYR A 62 15.97 -2.83 4.48
N LYS A 63 16.73 -3.63 3.70
CA LYS A 63 18.04 -3.21 3.17
C LYS A 63 17.90 -2.06 2.16
N GLU A 64 18.97 -1.30 2.09
CA GLU A 64 19.15 -0.27 1.06
C GLU A 64 19.05 -0.87 -0.35
N GLY A 65 18.54 -0.06 -1.29
CA GLY A 65 18.36 -0.41 -2.70
C GLY A 65 17.18 -1.36 -2.97
N GLY A 66 16.43 -1.79 -1.94
CA GLY A 66 15.18 -2.54 -2.09
C GLY A 66 14.01 -1.62 -2.45
N GLY A 67 12.86 -2.22 -2.84
CA GLY A 67 11.69 -1.45 -3.29
C GLY A 67 11.15 -0.45 -2.26
N THR A 68 11.13 -0.81 -0.96
CA THR A 68 10.66 0.09 0.11
C THR A 68 11.67 1.21 0.39
N ASP A 69 12.97 0.91 0.35
CA ASP A 69 14.02 1.93 0.49
C ASP A 69 14.00 2.93 -0.68
N THR A 70 13.91 2.43 -1.92
CA THR A 70 13.80 3.28 -3.11
C THR A 70 12.56 4.19 -3.05
N TRP A 71 11.42 3.65 -2.58
CA TRP A 71 10.19 4.40 -2.38
C TRP A 71 10.33 5.46 -1.28
N ALA A 72 10.89 5.13 -0.13
CA ALA A 72 11.11 6.08 0.95
C ALA A 72 12.07 7.22 0.53
N ARG A 73 13.16 6.89 -0.20
CA ARG A 73 14.10 7.89 -0.75
C ARG A 73 13.48 8.74 -1.85
N PHE A 74 12.52 8.23 -2.59
CA PHE A 74 11.75 9.02 -3.54
C PHE A 74 10.92 10.09 -2.82
N PHE A 75 10.25 9.74 -1.71
CA PHE A 75 9.42 10.67 -0.97
C PHE A 75 10.20 11.64 -0.06
N GLY A 76 11.37 11.26 0.42
CA GLY A 76 12.16 12.07 1.39
C GLY A 76 12.32 13.54 1.00
N PRO A 77 12.79 13.89 -0.21
CA PRO A 77 12.89 15.29 -0.66
C PRO A 77 11.53 16.00 -0.74
N TYR A 78 10.46 15.27 -1.08
CA TYR A 78 9.11 15.84 -1.12
C TYR A 78 8.55 16.12 0.28
N PHE A 79 8.82 15.26 1.27
CA PHE A 79 8.46 15.51 2.66
C PHE A 79 9.14 16.79 3.17
N SER A 80 10.46 16.91 2.97
CA SER A 80 11.20 18.10 3.31
C SER A 80 10.61 19.38 2.70
N GLN A 81 10.19 19.33 1.42
CA GLN A 81 9.65 20.49 0.72
C GLN A 81 8.19 20.82 1.04
N SER A 82 7.43 19.85 1.53
CA SER A 82 5.96 19.98 1.70
C SER A 82 5.56 20.22 3.15
N LEU A 83 6.33 19.73 4.11
CA LEU A 83 6.06 19.95 5.53
C LEU A 83 6.38 21.39 5.95
N PRO A 84 5.61 21.96 6.90
CA PRO A 84 5.91 23.29 7.47
C PRO A 84 7.33 23.34 8.07
N GLY A 85 8.06 24.42 7.83
CA GLY A 85 9.44 24.58 8.31
C GLY A 85 10.49 23.84 7.49
N LYS A 86 10.12 23.02 6.50
CA LYS A 86 11.03 22.32 5.57
C LYS A 86 12.13 21.50 6.27
N PRO A 87 11.78 20.55 7.14
CA PRO A 87 12.72 19.77 7.94
C PRO A 87 13.71 18.97 7.09
N VAL A 88 14.82 18.58 7.69
CA VAL A 88 15.74 17.61 7.10
C VAL A 88 15.14 16.22 7.21
N VAL A 89 15.03 15.47 6.10
CA VAL A 89 14.52 14.09 6.10
C VAL A 89 15.65 13.09 5.90
N VAL A 90 15.79 12.16 6.83
CA VAL A 90 16.83 11.12 6.82
C VAL A 90 16.19 9.74 6.75
N ILE A 91 16.67 8.91 5.82
CA ILE A 91 16.22 7.52 5.67
C ILE A 91 17.17 6.60 6.42
N ARG A 92 16.63 5.82 7.36
CA ARG A 92 17.40 4.87 8.17
C ARG A 92 16.92 3.44 7.92
N ASN A 93 17.81 2.58 7.43
CA ASN A 93 17.53 1.19 7.14
C ASN A 93 17.81 0.30 8.36
N ILE A 94 16.81 -0.51 8.76
CA ILE A 94 16.91 -1.46 9.88
C ILE A 94 16.37 -2.84 9.44
N PRO A 95 17.12 -3.57 8.59
CA PRO A 95 16.68 -4.84 8.02
C PRO A 95 16.71 -5.98 9.03
N GLY A 96 15.89 -7.01 8.80
CA GLY A 96 15.90 -8.29 9.50
C GLY A 96 14.52 -8.83 9.86
N GLY A 97 14.43 -10.14 9.99
CA GLY A 97 13.22 -10.83 10.40
C GLY A 97 12.01 -10.66 9.45
N GLY A 98 12.23 -10.45 8.15
CA GLY A 98 11.14 -10.16 7.21
C GLY A 98 10.48 -8.80 7.42
N SER A 99 11.19 -7.84 8.01
CA SER A 99 10.81 -6.48 8.46
C SER A 99 10.54 -6.35 9.97
N THR A 100 10.28 -7.42 10.68
CA THR A 100 9.86 -7.35 12.09
C THR A 100 10.88 -6.63 12.99
N LYS A 101 12.19 -6.72 12.69
CA LYS A 101 13.24 -6.06 13.49
C LYS A 101 13.07 -4.53 13.50
N GLY A 102 12.97 -3.92 12.32
CA GLY A 102 12.84 -2.46 12.19
C GLY A 102 11.48 -1.96 12.69
N ALA A 103 10.39 -2.69 12.36
CA ALA A 103 9.05 -2.35 12.82
C ALA A 103 8.91 -2.44 14.36
N ASN A 104 9.45 -3.50 14.99
CA ASN A 104 9.51 -3.61 16.45
C ASN A 104 10.35 -2.49 17.10
N GLN A 105 11.44 -2.07 16.43
CA GLN A 105 12.25 -0.97 16.94
C GLN A 105 11.48 0.35 16.89
N PHE A 106 10.81 0.62 15.77
CA PHE A 106 9.93 1.79 15.64
C PHE A 106 8.84 1.78 16.72
N ALA A 107 8.05 0.72 16.85
CA ALA A 107 6.99 0.60 17.84
C ALA A 107 7.44 0.88 19.28
N ARG A 108 8.71 0.58 19.60
CA ARG A 108 9.27 0.76 20.95
C ARG A 108 9.90 2.13 21.20
N ARG A 109 10.40 2.81 20.16
CA ARG A 109 11.31 3.96 20.29
C ARG A 109 10.84 5.23 19.63
N ALA A 110 9.85 5.15 18.71
CA ALA A 110 9.35 6.32 18.03
C ALA A 110 8.77 7.31 19.05
N SER A 111 9.14 8.57 18.93
CA SER A 111 8.53 9.69 19.63
C SER A 111 7.19 10.05 19.02
N ASP A 112 6.37 10.74 19.76
CA ASP A 112 5.03 11.19 19.32
C ASP A 112 5.03 12.66 18.84
N ASP A 113 6.18 13.25 18.60
CA ASP A 113 6.36 14.62 18.11
C ASP A 113 6.22 14.78 16.58
N GLY A 114 5.99 13.66 15.86
CA GLY A 114 5.86 13.63 14.40
C GLY A 114 7.21 13.62 13.65
N LEU A 115 8.34 13.44 14.36
CA LEU A 115 9.67 13.37 13.75
C LEU A 115 10.10 11.93 13.41
N ASP A 116 9.45 10.93 13.98
CA ASP A 116 9.67 9.53 13.67
C ASP A 116 8.59 8.98 12.74
N VAL A 117 9.00 8.41 11.60
CA VAL A 117 8.12 7.85 10.57
C VAL A 117 8.52 6.42 10.24
N LEU A 118 7.56 5.51 10.16
CA LEU A 118 7.79 4.14 9.66
C LEU A 118 7.43 4.04 8.19
N ALA A 119 8.35 3.58 7.36
CA ALA A 119 8.09 3.16 5.99
C ALA A 119 7.77 1.66 5.95
N SER A 120 6.52 1.30 6.16
CA SER A 120 6.02 -0.08 6.16
C SER A 120 5.84 -0.65 4.76
N SER A 121 5.62 -1.97 4.65
CA SER A 121 5.18 -2.63 3.42
C SER A 121 4.40 -3.92 3.72
N ALA A 122 3.87 -4.58 2.67
CA ALA A 122 3.11 -5.82 2.79
C ALA A 122 3.79 -6.91 3.64
N SER A 123 5.12 -7.00 3.66
CA SER A 123 5.81 -7.95 4.57
C SER A 123 5.57 -7.64 6.03
N THR A 124 5.49 -6.35 6.39
CA THR A 124 5.16 -5.93 7.76
C THR A 124 3.69 -6.20 8.09
N HIS A 125 2.79 -6.00 7.10
CA HIS A 125 1.36 -6.31 7.24
C HIS A 125 1.13 -7.79 7.49
N TYR A 126 1.67 -8.65 6.63
CA TYR A 126 1.43 -10.09 6.71
C TYR A 126 2.01 -10.73 7.97
N THR A 127 3.20 -10.32 8.41
CA THR A 127 3.76 -10.82 9.66
C THR A 127 2.85 -10.47 10.86
N TYR A 128 2.23 -9.29 10.86
CA TYR A 128 1.24 -8.90 11.86
C TYR A 128 -0.06 -9.70 11.73
N LEU A 129 -0.67 -9.73 10.54
CA LEU A 129 -1.95 -10.39 10.28
C LEU A 129 -1.93 -11.89 10.55
N LEU A 130 -0.77 -12.53 10.36
CA LEU A 130 -0.57 -13.95 10.60
C LEU A 130 -0.07 -14.25 12.02
N ASN A 131 -0.03 -13.29 12.91
CA ASN A 131 0.43 -13.44 14.30
C ASN A 131 1.84 -14.06 14.38
N ASP A 132 2.75 -13.67 13.47
CA ASP A 132 4.12 -14.15 13.48
C ASP A 132 4.77 -13.88 14.84
N ARG A 133 5.27 -14.93 15.52
CA ARG A 133 5.83 -14.85 16.87
C ARG A 133 6.94 -13.81 17.09
N ARG A 134 7.51 -13.27 16.02
CA ARG A 134 8.53 -12.21 16.06
C ARG A 134 7.94 -10.81 16.19
N VAL A 135 6.64 -10.62 15.92
CA VAL A 135 5.96 -9.33 15.96
C VAL A 135 5.81 -8.84 17.40
N ARG A 136 6.14 -7.58 17.62
CA ARG A 136 6.00 -6.83 18.88
C ARG A 136 5.48 -5.42 18.62
N TYR A 137 4.67 -5.26 17.58
CA TYR A 137 4.00 -4.01 17.19
C TYR A 137 2.53 -4.30 16.92
N ASP A 138 1.70 -3.28 17.04
CA ASP A 138 0.29 -3.30 16.67
C ASP A 138 0.03 -2.21 15.62
N TYR A 139 -0.66 -2.56 14.54
CA TYR A 139 -1.06 -1.60 13.52
C TYR A 139 -2.09 -0.58 14.02
N ASN A 140 -2.84 -0.94 15.08
CA ASN A 140 -3.78 -0.02 15.74
C ASN A 140 -3.07 1.13 16.48
N ASP A 141 -1.77 1.01 16.74
CA ASP A 141 -0.94 2.05 17.37
C ASP A 141 -0.32 3.01 16.36
N TRP A 142 -0.63 2.87 15.06
CA TRP A 142 -0.03 3.64 13.99
C TRP A 142 -1.08 4.40 13.18
N LYS A 143 -0.75 5.63 12.79
CA LYS A 143 -1.58 6.52 11.97
C LYS A 143 -0.98 6.65 10.57
N PRO A 144 -1.68 6.24 9.49
CA PRO A 144 -1.16 6.42 8.14
C PRO A 144 -1.18 7.90 7.72
N VAL A 145 -0.13 8.33 7.03
CA VAL A 145 -0.06 9.67 6.43
C VAL A 145 -0.07 9.63 4.90
N LEU A 146 0.42 8.52 4.33
CA LEU A 146 0.38 8.27 2.89
C LEU A 146 0.47 6.76 2.64
N ALA A 147 -0.33 6.25 1.71
CA ALA A 147 -0.26 4.87 1.24
C ALA A 147 -0.09 4.81 -0.28
N THR A 148 0.72 3.85 -0.73
CA THR A 148 1.02 3.62 -2.15
C THR A 148 0.56 2.21 -2.52
N PRO A 149 -0.47 2.08 -3.37
CA PRO A 149 -0.80 0.83 -4.03
C PRO A 149 0.32 0.37 -4.95
N THR A 150 0.39 -0.90 -5.23
CA THR A 150 1.24 -1.44 -6.30
C THR A 150 0.69 -2.78 -6.77
N GLY A 151 1.02 -3.16 -7.99
CA GLY A 151 0.91 -4.52 -8.47
C GLY A 151 2.22 -5.28 -8.29
N GLY A 152 2.33 -6.36 -9.03
CA GLY A 152 3.56 -7.15 -9.13
C GLY A 152 3.49 -8.09 -10.32
N VAL A 153 4.66 -8.53 -10.79
CA VAL A 153 4.79 -9.42 -11.93
C VAL A 153 5.61 -10.64 -11.52
N VAL A 154 5.12 -11.82 -11.91
CA VAL A 154 5.86 -13.09 -11.86
C VAL A 154 6.53 -13.31 -13.21
N TYR A 155 7.79 -13.71 -13.20
CA TYR A 155 8.59 -13.95 -14.38
C TYR A 155 9.52 -15.15 -14.18
N ILE A 156 9.90 -15.80 -15.30
CA ILE A 156 10.74 -16.99 -15.34
C ILE A 156 12.00 -16.74 -16.16
N SER A 157 13.05 -17.51 -15.91
CA SER A 157 14.27 -17.50 -16.74
C SER A 157 13.94 -17.94 -18.16
N ALA A 158 14.48 -17.26 -19.15
CA ALA A 158 14.38 -17.66 -20.54
C ALA A 158 15.07 -19.02 -20.82
N ASP A 159 16.01 -19.43 -19.98
CA ASP A 159 16.71 -20.73 -20.08
C ASP A 159 15.76 -21.91 -19.87
N GLU A 160 14.59 -21.70 -19.27
CA GLU A 160 13.56 -22.75 -19.11
C GLU A 160 12.82 -23.06 -20.44
N GLY A 161 13.08 -22.32 -21.50
CA GLY A 161 12.48 -22.54 -22.82
C GLY A 161 11.00 -22.14 -22.91
N ILE A 162 10.44 -21.52 -21.88
CA ILE A 162 9.05 -21.01 -21.83
C ILE A 162 9.01 -19.64 -22.47
N LYS A 163 8.02 -19.40 -23.34
CA LYS A 163 7.88 -18.13 -24.08
C LYS A 163 6.68 -17.29 -23.66
N ASN A 164 5.68 -17.90 -23.02
CA ASN A 164 4.45 -17.23 -22.60
C ASN A 164 3.75 -18.02 -21.48
N VAL A 165 2.68 -17.47 -20.93
CA VAL A 165 1.93 -18.07 -19.82
C VAL A 165 1.23 -19.37 -20.19
N GLU A 166 0.76 -19.54 -21.43
CA GLU A 166 0.12 -20.77 -21.90
C GLU A 166 1.12 -21.93 -21.89
N GLN A 167 2.34 -21.71 -22.40
CA GLN A 167 3.41 -22.71 -22.35
C GLN A 167 3.81 -23.01 -20.90
N PHE A 168 3.86 -22.00 -20.04
CA PHE A 168 4.14 -22.16 -18.62
C PHE A 168 3.11 -23.08 -17.97
N VAL A 169 1.81 -22.80 -18.12
CA VAL A 169 0.73 -23.59 -17.54
C VAL A 169 0.72 -25.04 -18.08
N ASN A 170 0.98 -25.22 -19.38
CA ASN A 170 0.98 -26.54 -20.02
C ASN A 170 2.23 -27.40 -19.70
N ASN A 171 3.23 -26.84 -19.00
CA ASN A 171 4.47 -27.56 -18.64
C ASN A 171 4.77 -27.53 -17.13
N LEU A 172 3.79 -27.20 -16.30
CA LEU A 172 3.98 -27.13 -14.85
C LEU A 172 4.49 -28.42 -14.23
N ASP A 173 4.07 -29.56 -14.76
CA ASP A 173 4.45 -30.92 -14.35
C ASP A 173 5.87 -31.34 -14.78
N LYS A 174 6.46 -30.63 -15.74
CA LYS A 174 7.79 -30.93 -16.33
C LYS A 174 8.89 -30.03 -15.79
N LEU A 175 8.53 -28.92 -15.15
CA LEU A 175 9.45 -27.91 -14.67
C LEU A 175 9.67 -27.99 -13.16
N GLN A 176 10.89 -27.73 -12.74
CA GLN A 176 11.23 -27.56 -11.34
C GLN A 176 11.49 -26.08 -11.07
N PHE A 177 10.73 -25.51 -10.16
CA PHE A 177 10.85 -24.10 -9.85
C PHE A 177 11.62 -23.86 -8.56
N LYS A 178 12.55 -22.90 -8.60
CA LYS A 178 13.26 -22.40 -7.42
C LYS A 178 12.98 -20.91 -7.27
N TYR A 179 12.56 -20.49 -6.09
CA TYR A 179 12.20 -19.12 -5.79
C TYR A 179 12.95 -18.61 -4.55
N ALA A 180 13.63 -17.48 -4.67
CA ALA A 180 14.37 -16.87 -3.56
C ALA A 180 13.45 -15.93 -2.75
N SER A 181 13.11 -16.33 -1.53
CA SER A 181 12.10 -15.69 -0.68
C SER A 181 12.68 -15.02 0.55
N GLN A 182 12.07 -13.92 0.97
CA GLN A 182 12.36 -13.26 2.26
C GLN A 182 11.87 -14.10 3.46
N GLY A 183 10.80 -14.85 3.26
CA GLY A 183 10.13 -15.65 4.29
C GLY A 183 8.69 -15.94 3.91
N ALA A 184 8.17 -17.03 4.41
CA ALA A 184 6.85 -17.53 4.07
C ALA A 184 5.69 -16.59 4.52
N THR A 185 5.92 -15.79 5.56
CA THR A 185 4.95 -14.81 6.11
C THR A 185 5.19 -13.39 5.61
N THR A 186 5.92 -13.22 4.50
CA THR A 186 6.24 -11.90 3.92
C THR A 186 5.43 -11.65 2.65
N ILE A 187 5.76 -10.58 1.90
CA ILE A 187 5.15 -10.28 0.59
C ILE A 187 5.20 -11.47 -0.38
N ASP A 188 6.16 -12.37 -0.19
CA ASP A 188 6.34 -13.57 -1.02
C ASP A 188 5.21 -14.60 -0.86
N LEU A 189 4.36 -14.45 0.17
CA LEU A 189 3.18 -15.27 0.35
C LEU A 189 2.28 -15.24 -0.89
N VAL A 190 2.03 -14.07 -1.47
CA VAL A 190 1.12 -13.91 -2.62
C VAL A 190 1.63 -14.65 -3.87
N PRO A 191 2.87 -14.45 -4.35
CA PRO A 191 3.37 -15.22 -5.50
C PRO A 191 3.51 -16.71 -5.21
N LEU A 192 3.97 -17.09 -4.02
CA LEU A 192 4.12 -18.51 -3.68
C LEU A 192 2.77 -19.23 -3.61
N LEU A 193 1.74 -18.60 -3.05
CA LEU A 193 0.39 -19.13 -3.02
C LEU A 193 -0.22 -19.18 -4.43
N ALA A 194 -0.01 -18.14 -5.25
CA ALA A 194 -0.47 -18.13 -6.63
C ALA A 194 0.11 -19.32 -7.43
N LEU A 195 1.42 -19.54 -7.33
CA LEU A 195 2.10 -20.63 -8.02
C LEU A 195 1.62 -22.00 -7.53
N ASP A 196 1.48 -22.19 -6.21
CA ASP A 196 0.94 -23.43 -5.63
C ASP A 196 -0.49 -23.72 -6.09
N LEU A 197 -1.35 -22.73 -6.11
CA LEU A 197 -2.75 -22.87 -6.53
C LEU A 197 -2.92 -23.31 -7.99
N ILE A 198 -2.02 -22.91 -8.88
CA ILE A 198 -2.05 -23.38 -10.27
C ILE A 198 -1.36 -24.75 -10.45
N GLY A 199 -0.67 -25.24 -9.42
CA GLY A 199 -0.01 -26.55 -9.41
C GLY A 199 1.49 -26.51 -9.75
N ALA A 200 2.12 -25.34 -9.69
CA ALA A 200 3.57 -25.23 -9.81
C ALA A 200 4.25 -25.76 -8.52
N ASP A 201 5.14 -26.73 -8.65
CA ASP A 201 5.94 -27.21 -7.51
C ASP A 201 7.18 -26.32 -7.32
N VAL A 202 7.08 -25.41 -6.33
CA VAL A 202 8.10 -24.38 -6.09
C VAL A 202 8.92 -24.70 -4.85
N GLN A 203 10.22 -24.90 -5.02
CA GLN A 203 11.19 -24.90 -3.94
C GLN A 203 11.50 -23.47 -3.51
N ALA A 204 10.94 -23.01 -2.39
CA ALA A 204 11.24 -21.70 -1.84
C ALA A 204 12.50 -21.73 -0.97
N VAL A 205 13.49 -20.88 -1.31
CA VAL A 205 14.72 -20.68 -0.53
C VAL A 205 14.54 -19.42 0.31
N PHE A 206 14.30 -19.61 1.60
CA PHE A 206 14.01 -18.52 2.55
C PHE A 206 15.27 -17.81 3.08
N GLY A 207 15.10 -16.59 3.58
CA GLY A 207 16.14 -15.82 4.26
C GLY A 207 16.72 -14.67 3.44
N MET A 208 16.17 -14.36 2.27
CA MET A 208 16.59 -13.20 1.49
C MET A 208 16.32 -11.90 2.28
N LYS A 209 17.26 -10.95 2.22
CA LYS A 209 17.17 -9.69 2.97
C LYS A 209 16.35 -8.61 2.24
N GLY A 210 15.42 -9.00 1.39
CA GLY A 210 14.55 -8.15 0.58
C GLY A 210 14.33 -8.74 -0.81
N ARG A 211 13.30 -8.28 -1.54
CA ARG A 211 13.00 -8.76 -2.91
C ARG A 211 14.15 -8.52 -3.89
N GLY A 212 14.90 -7.41 -3.69
CA GLY A 212 16.10 -7.15 -4.51
C GLY A 212 17.17 -8.24 -4.41
N ALA A 213 17.33 -8.90 -3.26
CA ALA A 213 18.25 -10.03 -3.10
C ALA A 213 17.75 -11.27 -3.85
N GLY A 214 16.43 -11.52 -3.86
CA GLY A 214 15.81 -12.58 -4.67
C GLY A 214 16.04 -12.37 -6.17
N ARG A 215 15.80 -11.15 -6.65
CA ARG A 215 16.08 -10.78 -8.04
C ARG A 215 17.55 -10.99 -8.43
N LEU A 216 18.48 -10.60 -7.57
CA LEU A 216 19.91 -10.83 -7.83
C LEU A 216 20.27 -12.33 -7.86
N ALA A 217 19.61 -13.16 -7.06
CA ALA A 217 19.75 -14.62 -7.14
C ALA A 217 19.22 -15.16 -8.49
N PHE A 218 18.12 -14.60 -8.99
CA PHE A 218 17.59 -14.91 -10.32
C PHE A 218 18.58 -14.50 -11.42
N GLU A 219 19.12 -13.28 -11.39
CA GLU A 219 20.10 -12.82 -12.37
C GLU A 219 21.39 -13.67 -12.41
N ARG A 220 21.75 -14.30 -11.29
CA ARG A 220 22.89 -15.23 -11.21
C ARG A 220 22.54 -16.68 -11.57
N GLY A 221 21.28 -16.98 -11.92
CA GLY A 221 20.83 -18.33 -12.22
C GLY A 221 20.71 -19.26 -11.01
N GLU A 222 20.72 -18.73 -9.77
CA GLU A 222 20.57 -19.52 -8.55
C GLU A 222 19.10 -19.98 -8.36
N VAL A 223 18.17 -19.21 -8.90
CA VAL A 223 16.73 -19.51 -8.97
C VAL A 223 16.21 -19.18 -10.37
N ASN A 224 15.13 -19.83 -10.80
CA ASN A 224 14.63 -19.72 -12.16
C ASN A 224 13.25 -19.04 -12.28
N ILE A 225 12.58 -18.80 -11.17
CA ILE A 225 11.32 -18.03 -11.11
C ILE A 225 11.40 -17.00 -9.99
N ASP A 226 10.91 -15.80 -10.24
CA ASP A 226 10.91 -14.71 -9.27
C ASP A 226 9.68 -13.80 -9.47
N SER A 227 9.46 -12.89 -8.53
CA SER A 227 8.46 -11.83 -8.63
C SER A 227 8.99 -10.52 -8.11
N GLN A 228 8.56 -9.41 -8.71
CA GLN A 228 8.87 -8.08 -8.21
C GLN A 228 7.61 -7.20 -8.18
N THR A 229 7.55 -6.26 -7.23
CA THR A 229 6.53 -5.22 -7.27
C THR A 229 6.72 -4.32 -8.48
N SER A 230 5.64 -3.73 -8.99
CA SER A 230 5.63 -3.03 -10.28
C SER A 230 6.75 -2.00 -10.44
N SER A 231 7.01 -1.16 -9.44
CA SER A 231 8.11 -0.17 -9.51
C SER A 231 9.50 -0.82 -9.64
N ALA A 232 9.74 -1.94 -8.95
CA ALA A 232 10.99 -2.68 -9.06
C ALA A 232 11.06 -3.45 -10.38
N TYR A 233 9.96 -4.01 -10.83
CA TYR A 233 9.87 -4.71 -12.11
C TYR A 233 10.18 -3.76 -13.28
N LEU A 234 9.50 -2.63 -13.37
CA LEU A 234 9.72 -1.62 -14.41
C LEU A 234 11.18 -1.17 -14.48
N LYS A 235 11.80 -0.92 -13.35
CA LYS A 235 13.17 -0.39 -13.29
C LYS A 235 14.25 -1.45 -13.46
N LYS A 236 14.01 -2.70 -13.05
CA LYS A 236 15.08 -3.70 -12.88
C LYS A 236 14.86 -5.00 -13.64
N VAL A 237 13.61 -5.35 -13.97
CA VAL A 237 13.31 -6.59 -14.69
C VAL A 237 13.01 -6.35 -16.15
N VAL A 238 12.37 -5.23 -16.50
CA VAL A 238 12.17 -4.87 -17.92
C VAL A 238 13.46 -4.92 -18.72
N PRO A 239 14.61 -4.39 -18.26
CA PRO A 239 15.88 -4.58 -18.98
C PRO A 239 16.26 -6.05 -19.20
N LEU A 240 15.99 -6.93 -18.23
CA LEU A 240 16.25 -8.37 -18.38
C LEU A 240 15.33 -9.02 -19.43
N VAL A 241 14.09 -8.52 -19.55
CA VAL A 241 13.15 -8.96 -20.58
C VAL A 241 13.61 -8.49 -21.96
N GLU A 242 14.05 -7.24 -22.08
CA GLU A 242 14.59 -6.67 -23.32
C GLU A 242 15.89 -7.37 -23.77
N GLU A 243 16.70 -7.83 -22.80
CA GLU A 243 17.90 -8.65 -23.06
C GLU A 243 17.58 -10.12 -23.34
N GLY A 244 16.30 -10.53 -23.29
CA GLY A 244 15.88 -11.91 -23.50
C GLY A 244 16.27 -12.88 -22.39
N LYS A 245 16.56 -12.39 -21.18
CA LYS A 245 16.95 -13.21 -20.01
C LYS A 245 15.77 -13.60 -19.12
N ALA A 246 14.69 -12.82 -19.16
CA ALA A 246 13.48 -13.06 -18.36
C ALA A 246 12.23 -13.04 -19.25
N ILE A 247 11.31 -13.94 -18.98
CA ILE A 247 10.00 -14.02 -19.63
C ILE A 247 8.93 -13.65 -18.60
N PRO A 248 8.17 -12.54 -18.78
CA PRO A 248 7.06 -12.21 -17.93
C PRO A 248 5.92 -13.22 -18.13
N LEU A 249 5.34 -13.71 -17.05
CA LEU A 249 4.27 -14.71 -17.09
C LEU A 249 2.91 -14.06 -16.84
N PHE A 250 2.76 -13.37 -15.71
CA PHE A 250 1.51 -12.71 -15.33
C PHE A 250 1.74 -11.61 -14.31
N SER A 251 0.81 -10.66 -14.27
CA SER A 251 0.70 -9.70 -13.17
C SER A 251 -0.25 -10.23 -12.08
N PHE A 252 -0.15 -9.70 -10.85
CA PHE A 252 -1.19 -9.98 -9.85
C PHE A 252 -2.51 -9.29 -10.20
N GLY A 253 -2.45 -8.27 -11.07
CA GLY A 253 -3.56 -7.39 -11.41
C GLY A 253 -3.70 -6.23 -10.45
N VAL A 254 -4.83 -5.56 -10.56
CA VAL A 254 -5.35 -4.57 -9.61
C VAL A 254 -6.80 -4.91 -9.30
N VAL A 255 -7.37 -4.32 -8.26
CA VAL A 255 -8.81 -4.44 -7.96
C VAL A 255 -9.52 -3.12 -8.26
N ASP A 256 -10.69 -3.21 -8.87
CA ASP A 256 -11.59 -2.07 -9.05
C ASP A 256 -12.35 -1.74 -7.75
N GLU A 257 -13.19 -0.70 -7.77
CA GLU A 257 -13.98 -0.26 -6.62
C GLU A 257 -14.97 -1.33 -6.13
N GLN A 258 -15.39 -2.25 -6.98
CA GLN A 258 -16.25 -3.39 -6.66
C GLN A 258 -15.44 -4.61 -6.18
N GLY A 259 -14.10 -4.50 -6.19
CA GLY A 259 -13.17 -5.54 -5.78
C GLY A 259 -12.96 -6.64 -6.83
N HIS A 260 -13.33 -6.44 -8.10
CA HIS A 260 -13.01 -7.37 -9.17
C HIS A 260 -11.57 -7.18 -9.64
N LEU A 261 -10.92 -8.30 -10.00
CA LEU A 261 -9.59 -8.24 -10.59
C LEU A 261 -9.64 -7.66 -12.00
N GLN A 262 -8.73 -6.74 -12.25
CA GLN A 262 -8.48 -6.11 -13.54
C GLN A 262 -7.01 -6.28 -13.92
N ARG A 263 -6.68 -6.21 -15.20
CA ARG A 263 -5.28 -6.15 -15.62
C ARG A 263 -4.61 -4.90 -15.08
N ASP A 264 -3.35 -5.05 -14.66
CA ASP A 264 -2.56 -3.93 -14.15
C ASP A 264 -2.33 -2.90 -15.27
N PRO A 265 -2.69 -1.61 -15.06
CA PRO A 265 -2.53 -0.58 -16.09
C PRO A 265 -1.08 -0.30 -16.49
N ASN A 266 -0.10 -0.80 -15.72
CA ASN A 266 1.31 -0.75 -16.10
C ASN A 266 1.71 -1.93 -16.99
N PHE A 267 0.90 -2.99 -17.06
CA PHE A 267 1.16 -4.25 -17.78
C PHE A 267 -0.12 -4.74 -18.48
N PRO A 268 -0.74 -3.94 -19.36
CA PRO A 268 -2.05 -4.26 -19.94
C PRO A 268 -2.03 -5.53 -20.82
N ASP A 269 -0.85 -5.87 -21.34
CA ASP A 269 -0.66 -7.06 -22.19
C ASP A 269 -0.43 -8.33 -21.38
N LEU A 270 -0.11 -8.24 -20.09
CA LEU A 270 0.03 -9.41 -19.22
C LEU A 270 -1.32 -9.80 -18.64
N PRO A 271 -1.68 -11.10 -18.64
CA PRO A 271 -2.85 -11.57 -17.93
C PRO A 271 -2.68 -11.30 -16.42
N HIS A 272 -3.77 -11.04 -15.72
CA HIS A 272 -3.76 -11.05 -14.26
C HIS A 272 -3.89 -12.48 -13.73
N PHE A 273 -3.51 -12.70 -12.45
CA PHE A 273 -3.51 -14.05 -11.89
C PHE A 273 -4.86 -14.77 -11.97
N GLY A 274 -5.98 -14.07 -11.93
CA GLY A 274 -7.30 -14.69 -12.12
C GLY A 274 -7.46 -15.34 -13.50
N GLU A 275 -6.98 -14.69 -14.57
CA GLU A 275 -6.99 -15.26 -15.93
C GLU A 275 -6.10 -16.51 -16.01
N VAL A 276 -4.92 -16.47 -15.35
CA VAL A 276 -3.99 -17.61 -15.31
C VAL A 276 -4.56 -18.77 -14.50
N TYR A 277 -5.21 -18.48 -13.36
CA TYR A 277 -5.89 -19.49 -12.58
C TYR A 277 -6.99 -20.18 -13.39
N GLN A 278 -7.81 -19.40 -14.11
CA GLN A 278 -8.84 -19.92 -14.97
C GLN A 278 -8.27 -20.79 -16.10
N LEU A 279 -7.16 -20.39 -16.70
CA LEU A 279 -6.46 -21.18 -17.71
C LEU A 279 -5.96 -22.52 -17.15
N ALA A 280 -5.44 -22.53 -15.91
CA ALA A 280 -4.82 -23.72 -15.31
C ALA A 280 -5.85 -24.68 -14.65
N LYS A 281 -6.91 -24.14 -14.06
CA LYS A 281 -7.84 -24.89 -13.17
C LYS A 281 -9.32 -24.79 -13.58
N GLY A 282 -9.69 -23.86 -14.47
CA GLY A 282 -11.06 -23.63 -14.90
C GLY A 282 -11.84 -22.72 -13.95
N ASP A 283 -12.73 -23.27 -13.14
CA ASP A 283 -13.64 -22.48 -12.29
C ASP A 283 -12.92 -21.74 -11.16
N ILE A 284 -12.99 -20.40 -11.23
CA ILE A 284 -12.42 -19.48 -10.26
C ILE A 284 -13.37 -19.24 -9.06
N ASP A 285 -14.68 -19.29 -9.29
CA ASP A 285 -15.70 -18.86 -8.32
C ASP A 285 -15.90 -19.89 -7.20
N SER A 286 -15.75 -21.16 -7.48
CA SER A 286 -15.84 -22.23 -6.49
C SER A 286 -14.57 -22.39 -5.65
N SER A 287 -13.44 -21.84 -6.09
CA SER A 287 -12.14 -22.05 -5.46
C SER A 287 -11.98 -21.29 -4.15
N GLN A 288 -11.96 -21.99 -3.03
CA GLN A 288 -11.63 -21.42 -1.73
C GLN A 288 -10.18 -20.90 -1.70
N GLY A 289 -9.23 -21.61 -2.29
CA GLY A 289 -7.82 -21.19 -2.37
C GLY A 289 -7.66 -19.87 -3.11
N PHE A 290 -8.36 -19.69 -4.24
CA PHE A 290 -8.32 -18.44 -4.98
C PHE A 290 -8.95 -17.28 -4.19
N LYS A 291 -10.08 -17.49 -3.50
CA LYS A 291 -10.69 -16.48 -2.62
C LYS A 291 -9.72 -16.04 -1.51
N VAL A 292 -9.02 -16.99 -0.89
CA VAL A 292 -8.00 -16.71 0.12
C VAL A 292 -6.82 -15.94 -0.49
N TRP A 293 -6.31 -16.36 -1.65
CA TRP A 293 -5.25 -15.64 -2.34
C TRP A 293 -5.66 -14.17 -2.61
N ARG A 294 -6.88 -13.96 -3.13
CA ARG A 294 -7.41 -12.62 -3.41
C ARG A 294 -7.50 -11.76 -2.15
N SER A 295 -7.94 -12.32 -1.02
CA SER A 295 -8.00 -11.61 0.26
C SER A 295 -6.60 -11.15 0.71
N PHE A 296 -5.59 -12.01 0.60
CA PHE A 296 -4.20 -11.64 0.90
C PHE A 296 -3.62 -10.67 -0.12
N PHE A 297 -3.95 -10.82 -1.40
CA PHE A 297 -3.54 -9.85 -2.41
C PHE A 297 -4.09 -8.45 -2.09
N ILE A 298 -5.38 -8.32 -1.78
CA ILE A 298 -5.99 -7.04 -1.39
C ILE A 298 -5.29 -6.49 -0.14
N ALA A 299 -5.18 -7.28 0.93
CA ALA A 299 -4.56 -6.86 2.18
C ALA A 299 -3.08 -6.44 2.04
N GLY A 300 -2.38 -6.89 1.00
CA GLY A 300 -0.96 -6.62 0.82
C GLY A 300 -0.61 -5.63 -0.29
N PHE A 301 -1.50 -5.37 -1.24
CA PHE A 301 -1.14 -4.63 -2.45
C PHE A 301 -1.94 -3.35 -2.68
N VAL A 302 -3.16 -3.23 -2.15
CA VAL A 302 -3.96 -1.99 -2.22
C VAL A 302 -3.29 -0.85 -1.45
N ALA A 303 -2.63 -1.14 -0.33
CA ALA A 303 -1.75 -0.21 0.39
C ALA A 303 -0.40 -0.90 0.66
N GLN A 304 0.30 -1.27 -0.40
CA GLN A 304 1.50 -2.10 -0.32
C GLN A 304 2.64 -1.43 0.46
N LYS A 305 2.73 -0.10 0.40
CA LYS A 305 3.66 0.69 1.21
C LYS A 305 2.88 1.81 1.89
N VAL A 306 3.18 2.01 3.17
CA VAL A 306 2.51 3.03 3.97
C VAL A 306 3.55 3.73 4.84
N PHE A 307 3.48 5.06 4.88
CA PHE A 307 4.16 5.84 5.92
C PHE A 307 3.24 6.00 7.11
N PHE A 308 3.75 5.67 8.29
CA PHE A 308 3.02 5.77 9.55
C PHE A 308 3.74 6.69 10.53
N LEU A 309 2.93 7.45 11.29
CA LEU A 309 3.31 8.06 12.56
C LEU A 309 2.83 7.16 13.72
N PRO A 310 3.38 7.29 14.94
CA PRO A 310 2.71 6.80 16.14
C PRO A 310 1.32 7.40 16.27
N LYS A 311 0.34 6.62 16.70
CA LYS A 311 -1.05 7.11 16.88
C LYS A 311 -1.17 8.15 17.99
N SER A 312 -0.25 8.11 18.95
CA SER A 312 -0.13 9.09 20.04
C SER A 312 0.35 10.47 19.60
N THR A 313 0.83 10.62 18.36
CA THR A 313 1.22 11.92 17.79
C THR A 313 0.06 12.92 17.95
N PRO A 314 0.29 14.15 18.45
CA PRO A 314 -0.74 15.16 18.62
C PRO A 314 -1.54 15.44 17.34
N GLN A 315 -2.83 15.73 17.47
CA GLN A 315 -3.74 15.84 16.33
C GLN A 315 -3.32 16.94 15.35
N ASP A 316 -2.86 18.08 15.83
CA ASP A 316 -2.36 19.19 15.02
C ASP A 316 -1.12 18.80 14.19
N VAL A 317 -0.23 17.98 14.75
CA VAL A 317 0.94 17.42 14.05
C VAL A 317 0.49 16.39 12.99
N GLN A 318 -0.48 15.50 13.33
CA GLN A 318 -1.06 14.57 12.36
C GLN A 318 -1.72 15.33 11.20
N ASP A 319 -2.46 16.41 11.50
CA ASP A 319 -3.12 17.25 10.50
C ASP A 319 -2.10 17.99 9.61
N ALA A 320 -0.99 18.50 10.17
CA ALA A 320 0.10 19.10 9.41
C ALA A 320 0.71 18.10 8.40
N TRP A 321 0.95 16.86 8.82
CA TRP A 321 1.40 15.80 7.92
C TRP A 321 0.37 15.48 6.84
N ARG A 322 -0.88 15.28 7.23
CA ARG A 322 -1.99 14.97 6.32
C ARG A 322 -2.15 16.03 5.23
N ASP A 323 -2.22 17.29 5.62
CA ASP A 323 -2.36 18.42 4.72
C ASP A 323 -1.18 18.54 3.75
N ALA A 324 0.04 18.35 4.26
CA ALA A 324 1.24 18.35 3.43
C ALA A 324 1.19 17.23 2.38
N MET A 325 0.75 16.04 2.74
CA MET A 325 0.64 14.90 1.80
C MET A 325 -0.47 15.10 0.77
N ILE A 326 -1.64 15.61 1.17
CA ILE A 326 -2.73 15.93 0.24
C ILE A 326 -2.25 16.97 -0.80
N LYS A 327 -1.59 18.04 -0.34
CA LYS A 327 -1.04 19.08 -1.22
C LYS A 327 0.08 18.55 -2.12
N LEU A 328 0.91 17.65 -1.61
CA LEU A 328 2.00 17.03 -2.38
C LEU A 328 1.48 16.22 -3.57
N VAL A 329 0.56 15.29 -3.32
CA VAL A 329 0.09 14.36 -4.36
C VAL A 329 -0.77 15.05 -5.43
N ALA A 330 -1.27 16.24 -5.15
CA ALA A 330 -2.01 17.08 -6.10
C ALA A 330 -1.11 17.86 -7.07
N LYS A 331 0.21 17.96 -6.80
CA LYS A 331 1.14 18.72 -7.66
C LYS A 331 1.40 17.99 -8.98
N PRO A 332 1.24 18.66 -10.15
CA PRO A 332 1.44 18.00 -11.47
C PRO A 332 2.85 17.44 -11.69
N ASP A 333 3.88 18.13 -11.23
CA ASP A 333 5.27 17.69 -11.31
C ASP A 333 5.53 16.43 -10.45
N PHE A 334 4.95 16.37 -9.26
CA PHE A 334 4.97 15.15 -8.44
C PHE A 334 4.27 13.99 -9.16
N GLN A 335 3.05 14.21 -9.68
CA GLN A 335 2.29 13.16 -10.38
C GLN A 335 3.04 12.59 -11.57
N LYS A 336 3.66 13.48 -12.39
CA LYS A 336 4.51 13.06 -13.50
C LYS A 336 5.66 12.18 -13.03
N ARG A 337 6.37 12.63 -12.00
CA ARG A 337 7.54 11.90 -11.48
C ARG A 337 7.15 10.62 -10.74
N ALA A 338 6.04 10.62 -10.01
CA ALA A 338 5.49 9.44 -9.36
C ALA A 338 5.13 8.36 -10.39
N LYS A 339 4.49 8.73 -11.50
CA LYS A 339 4.18 7.80 -12.58
C LYS A 339 5.43 7.10 -13.15
N GLU A 340 6.52 7.84 -13.34
CA GLU A 340 7.79 7.31 -13.85
C GLU A 340 8.47 6.34 -12.85
N VAL A 341 8.37 6.61 -11.54
CA VAL A 341 9.12 5.87 -10.51
C VAL A 341 8.28 4.79 -9.84
N LEU A 342 7.00 5.06 -9.62
CA LEU A 342 6.09 4.18 -8.86
C LEU A 342 5.11 3.43 -9.76
N GLY A 343 4.92 3.88 -11.00
CA GLY A 343 3.90 3.36 -11.92
C GLY A 343 2.59 4.17 -11.86
N ASN A 344 1.60 3.72 -12.64
CA ASN A 344 0.28 4.36 -12.76
C ASN A 344 -0.64 4.04 -11.57
N TYR A 345 -0.19 4.31 -10.34
CA TYR A 345 -0.98 4.07 -9.15
C TYR A 345 -1.25 5.39 -8.43
N LYS A 346 -2.53 5.62 -8.09
CA LYS A 346 -2.93 6.76 -7.27
C LYS A 346 -2.30 6.65 -5.89
N GLN A 347 -1.66 7.72 -5.42
CA GLN A 347 -1.19 7.81 -4.05
C GLN A 347 -2.36 8.16 -3.13
N LEU A 348 -2.55 7.41 -2.06
CA LEU A 348 -3.67 7.55 -1.13
C LEU A 348 -3.24 8.40 0.06
N THR A 349 -4.03 9.41 0.39
CA THR A 349 -3.78 10.34 1.50
C THR A 349 -5.07 10.60 2.28
N GLY A 350 -4.97 11.15 3.46
CA GLY A 350 -6.14 11.47 4.27
C GLY A 350 -7.01 10.25 4.51
N THR A 351 -8.33 10.40 4.34
CA THR A 351 -9.31 9.33 4.56
C THR A 351 -9.09 8.11 3.66
N GLU A 352 -8.58 8.29 2.44
CA GLU A 352 -8.28 7.16 1.56
C GLU A 352 -7.15 6.30 2.12
N ALA A 353 -6.13 6.91 2.73
CA ALA A 353 -5.05 6.17 3.39
C ALA A 353 -5.54 5.41 4.64
N ASP A 354 -6.42 6.04 5.44
CA ASP A 354 -7.06 5.37 6.57
C ASP A 354 -7.86 4.15 6.11
N GLN A 355 -8.77 4.31 5.14
CA GLN A 355 -9.58 3.23 4.59
C GLN A 355 -8.74 2.09 4.00
N ALA A 356 -7.63 2.42 3.34
CA ALA A 356 -6.74 1.41 2.79
C ALA A 356 -6.04 0.58 3.89
N VAL A 357 -5.70 1.20 5.02
CA VAL A 357 -5.16 0.47 6.18
C VAL A 357 -6.24 -0.34 6.88
N ASP A 358 -7.45 0.18 7.02
CA ASP A 358 -8.59 -0.56 7.57
C ASP A 358 -8.88 -1.81 6.72
N ALA A 359 -8.78 -1.71 5.39
CA ALA A 359 -8.92 -2.85 4.48
C ALA A 359 -7.83 -3.91 4.71
N ILE A 360 -6.58 -3.52 5.03
CA ILE A 360 -5.53 -4.46 5.43
C ILE A 360 -5.95 -5.22 6.68
N LEU A 361 -6.43 -4.50 7.70
CA LEU A 361 -6.76 -5.06 9.00
C LEU A 361 -8.05 -5.89 8.99
N SER A 362 -8.91 -5.71 7.99
CA SER A 362 -10.18 -6.44 7.83
C SER A 362 -10.05 -7.84 7.25
N LEU A 363 -8.82 -8.35 7.05
CA LEU A 363 -8.59 -9.72 6.57
C LEU A 363 -9.28 -10.74 7.47
N ASP A 364 -10.16 -11.55 6.90
CA ASP A 364 -11.01 -12.47 7.65
C ASP A 364 -10.24 -13.64 8.30
N GLU A 365 -10.71 -14.09 9.44
CA GLU A 365 -10.07 -15.14 10.23
C GLU A 365 -10.03 -16.51 9.52
N ASN A 366 -10.97 -16.81 8.64
CA ASN A 366 -10.97 -18.06 7.89
C ASN A 366 -9.83 -18.07 6.87
N SER A 367 -9.62 -16.95 6.17
CA SER A 367 -8.47 -16.79 5.25
C SER A 367 -7.14 -16.88 6.00
N LYS A 368 -7.02 -16.26 7.19
CA LYS A 368 -5.82 -16.38 8.03
C LYS A 368 -5.55 -17.83 8.45
N LYS A 369 -6.57 -18.53 8.95
CA LYS A 369 -6.46 -19.95 9.35
C LYS A 369 -6.11 -20.84 8.16
N TRP A 370 -6.71 -20.61 7.01
CA TRP A 370 -6.43 -21.36 5.80
C TRP A 370 -4.96 -21.22 5.38
N VAL A 371 -4.45 -19.99 5.33
CA VAL A 371 -3.03 -19.71 4.99
C VAL A 371 -2.11 -20.25 6.07
N ALA A 372 -2.44 -20.14 7.36
CA ALA A 372 -1.64 -20.70 8.43
C ALA A 372 -1.47 -22.23 8.29
N LYS A 373 -2.56 -22.93 7.93
CA LYS A 373 -2.53 -24.36 7.63
C LYS A 373 -1.64 -24.66 6.42
N TRP A 374 -1.85 -23.95 5.31
CA TRP A 374 -1.05 -24.08 4.09
C TRP A 374 0.44 -23.85 4.33
N LEU A 375 0.80 -22.78 5.08
CA LEU A 375 2.20 -22.47 5.45
C LEU A 375 2.84 -23.59 6.28
N LYS A 376 2.06 -24.20 7.19
CA LYS A 376 2.54 -25.33 7.99
C LYS A 376 2.78 -26.58 7.14
N GLU A 377 1.82 -26.90 6.27
CA GLU A 377 1.87 -28.11 5.42
C GLU A 377 2.95 -27.99 4.34
N LYS A 378 3.03 -26.86 3.64
CA LYS A 378 3.94 -26.67 2.51
C LYS A 378 5.38 -26.34 2.94
N TYR A 379 5.54 -25.51 3.98
CA TYR A 379 6.85 -24.95 4.37
C TYR A 379 7.26 -25.25 5.83
N ASN A 380 6.49 -26.07 6.55
CA ASN A 380 6.71 -26.35 7.99
C ASN A 380 6.88 -25.06 8.83
N THR A 381 6.19 -23.97 8.42
CA THR A 381 6.23 -22.69 9.12
C THR A 381 5.41 -22.76 10.40
N ARG A 382 5.99 -22.32 11.51
CA ARG A 382 5.29 -22.15 12.80
C ARG A 382 5.01 -20.66 13.00
N LEU A 383 3.75 -20.31 13.10
CA LEU A 383 3.26 -18.95 13.40
C LEU A 383 3.19 -18.73 14.91
#